data_ba42bca383e4c206811ffc8b0556e6e9
#
_entry.id   ba42bca383e4c206811ffc8b0556e6e9
#
_cell.length_a   1.000
_cell.length_b   1.000
_cell.length_c   1.000
_cell.angle_alpha   90.00
_cell.angle_beta   90.00
_cell.angle_gamma   90.00
#
_symmetry.space_group_name_H-M   'P 1'
#
loop_
_entity.id
_entity.type
_entity.pdbx_description
1 polymer ?
#
loop_
_entity_poly.entity_id
_entity_poly.type
_entity_poly.pdbx_seq_one_letter_code
_entity_poly.pdbx_strand_id
1 'polypeptide(L)'
;MKVLIIEDENHSAERLQRYIRTLHPDYEISGITKSIVQSIDFLQREQPDLIFSDIRLQDGLSFDIFRQIKIVSPIIFTTAYDQYAI
;
A
#
# COMPACT_ATOMS: atom_id res chain seq x y z
N MET A 1 -0.23 6.61 14.07
CA MET A 1 -0.55 5.43 13.24
C MET A 1 0.45 5.35 12.11
N LYS A 2 1.05 4.19 11.93
CA LYS A 2 2.03 3.96 10.85
C LYS A 2 1.33 3.42 9.62
N VAL A 3 1.62 4.00 8.47
CA VAL A 3 0.95 3.70 7.20
C VAL A 3 1.97 3.25 6.17
N LEU A 4 1.67 2.14 5.50
CA LEU A 4 2.40 1.68 4.32
C LEU A 4 1.58 2.00 3.07
N ILE A 5 2.22 2.56 2.06
CA ILE A 5 1.63 2.78 0.74
C ILE A 5 2.29 1.81 -0.24
N ILE A 6 1.48 1.00 -0.91
CA ILE A 6 1.92 0.07 -1.95
C ILE A 6 1.38 0.59 -3.28
N GLU A 7 2.25 1.21 -4.08
CA GLU A 7 1.89 1.88 -5.32
C GLU A 7 3.11 2.01 -6.21
N ASP A 8 3.05 1.48 -7.44
CA ASP A 8 4.19 1.50 -8.35
C ASP A 8 4.32 2.80 -9.16
N GLU A 9 3.26 3.60 -9.23
CA GLU A 9 3.24 4.84 -9.99
C GLU A 9 3.57 6.02 -9.06
N ASN A 10 4.67 6.73 -9.36
CA ASN A 10 5.20 7.77 -8.48
C ASN A 10 4.22 8.89 -8.19
N HIS A 11 3.53 9.38 -9.23
CA HIS A 11 2.58 10.49 -9.05
C HIS A 11 1.40 10.10 -8.18
N SER A 12 0.91 8.88 -8.34
CA SER A 12 -0.19 8.37 -7.51
C SER A 12 0.24 8.21 -6.07
N ALA A 13 1.45 7.69 -5.84
CA ALA A 13 2.00 7.54 -4.49
C ALA A 13 2.18 8.91 -3.81
N GLU A 14 2.71 9.89 -4.53
CA GLU A 14 2.91 11.24 -4.00
C GLU A 14 1.58 11.91 -3.66
N ARG A 15 0.60 11.77 -4.55
CA ARG A 15 -0.73 12.36 -4.34
C ARG A 15 -1.40 11.76 -3.12
N LEU A 16 -1.35 10.45 -2.98
CA LEU A 16 -1.93 9.75 -1.82
C LEU A 16 -1.23 10.19 -0.55
N GLN A 17 0.09 10.29 -0.58
CA GLN A 17 0.87 10.75 0.56
C GLN A 17 0.45 12.15 1.00
N ARG A 18 0.25 13.07 0.05
CA ARG A 18 -0.23 14.42 0.36
C ARG A 18 -1.62 14.41 0.99
N TYR A 19 -2.52 13.60 0.46
CA TYR A 19 -3.88 13.49 1.02
C TYR A 19 -3.83 12.98 2.46
N ILE A 20 -3.04 11.96 2.72
CA ILE A 20 -2.90 11.40 4.06
C ILE A 20 -2.34 12.45 5.03
N ARG A 21 -1.29 13.16 4.63
CA ARG A 21 -0.68 14.20 5.47
C ARG A 21 -1.61 15.36 5.74
N THR A 22 -2.45 15.71 4.77
CA THR A 22 -3.42 16.80 4.92
C THR A 22 -4.57 16.41 5.84
N LEU A 23 -5.12 15.22 5.64
CA LEU A 23 -6.30 14.76 6.38
C LEU A 23 -5.93 14.18 7.75
N HIS A 24 -4.75 13.58 7.85
CA HIS A 24 -4.28 12.92 9.07
C HIS A 24 -2.82 13.25 9.32
N PRO A 25 -2.53 14.50 9.76
CA PRO A 25 -1.14 14.92 9.96
C PRO A 25 -0.41 14.14 11.05
N ASP A 26 -1.15 13.44 11.90
CA ASP A 26 -0.58 12.58 12.95
C ASP A 26 -0.17 11.19 12.43
N TYR A 27 -0.52 10.84 11.19
CA TYR A 27 -0.12 9.55 10.62
C TYR A 27 1.32 9.64 10.10
N GLU A 28 2.08 8.57 10.34
CA GLU A 28 3.44 8.45 9.84
C GLU A 28 3.44 7.54 8.61
N ILE A 29 3.96 8.03 7.49
CA ILE A 29 4.17 7.20 6.31
C ILE A 29 5.46 6.42 6.55
N SER A 30 5.33 5.15 6.94
CA SER A 30 6.48 4.32 7.29
C SER A 30 7.22 3.77 6.08
N GLY A 31 6.56 3.76 4.93
CA GLY A 31 7.21 3.32 3.70
C GLY A 31 6.30 3.44 2.49
N ILE A 32 6.94 3.42 1.32
CA ILE A 32 6.26 3.34 0.02
C ILE A 32 6.96 2.24 -0.75
N THR A 33 6.23 1.20 -1.10
CA THR A 33 6.78 0.09 -1.89
C THR A 33 6.11 0.04 -3.26
N LYS A 34 6.82 -0.48 -4.25
CA LYS A 34 6.40 -0.42 -5.65
C LYS A 34 6.16 -1.76 -6.29
N SER A 35 6.46 -2.84 -5.58
CA SER A 35 6.38 -4.18 -6.13
C SER A 35 5.97 -5.17 -5.06
N ILE A 36 5.57 -6.36 -5.50
CA ILE A 36 5.27 -7.47 -4.60
C ILE A 36 6.50 -7.81 -3.77
N VAL A 37 7.66 -7.91 -4.43
CA VAL A 37 8.91 -8.27 -3.77
C VAL A 37 9.28 -7.26 -2.69
N GLN A 38 9.24 -5.97 -3.01
CA GLN A 38 9.54 -4.92 -2.03
C GLN A 38 8.56 -4.93 -0.87
N SER A 39 7.28 -5.17 -1.17
CA SER A 39 6.23 -5.16 -0.14
C SER A 39 6.38 -6.32 0.82
N ILE A 40 6.70 -7.52 0.32
CA ILE A 40 6.94 -8.68 1.15
C ILE A 40 8.15 -8.42 2.06
N ASP A 41 9.24 -7.90 1.50
CA ASP A 41 10.43 -7.59 2.27
C ASP A 41 10.13 -6.59 3.39
N PHE A 42 9.40 -5.53 3.07
CA PHE A 42 9.01 -4.52 4.06
C PHE A 42 8.16 -5.14 5.17
N LEU A 43 7.13 -5.90 4.80
CA LEU A 43 6.17 -6.44 5.76
C LEU A 43 6.74 -7.57 6.61
N GLN A 44 7.81 -8.22 6.19
CA GLN A 44 8.53 -9.17 7.01
C GLN A 44 9.34 -8.49 8.11
N ARG A 45 9.73 -7.24 7.90
CA ARG A 45 10.53 -6.48 8.85
C ARG A 45 9.69 -5.55 9.73
N GLU A 46 8.57 -5.09 9.23
CA GLU A 46 7.78 -4.06 9.89
C GLU A 46 6.30 -4.28 9.64
N GLN A 47 5.48 -4.15 10.68
CA GLN A 47 4.03 -4.26 10.58
C GLN A 47 3.40 -2.88 10.74
N PRO A 48 2.85 -2.31 9.66
CA PRO A 48 2.15 -1.02 9.77
C PRO A 48 0.80 -1.19 10.43
N ASP A 49 0.20 -0.06 10.81
CA ASP A 49 -1.15 -0.05 11.37
C ASP A 49 -2.22 -0.05 10.29
N LEU A 50 -1.87 0.45 9.10
CA LEU A 50 -2.80 0.57 7.97
C LEU A 50 -2.01 0.46 6.67
N ILE A 51 -2.60 -0.20 5.66
CA ILE A 51 -2.00 -0.36 4.34
C ILE A 51 -2.94 0.25 3.30
N PHE A 52 -2.42 1.17 2.47
CA PHE A 52 -3.08 1.58 1.23
C PHE A 52 -2.37 0.86 0.09
N SER A 53 -3.10 0.13 -0.73
CA SER A 53 -2.51 -0.67 -1.79
C SER A 53 -3.26 -0.54 -3.10
N ASP A 54 -2.53 -0.31 -4.19
CA ASP A 54 -3.07 -0.53 -5.52
C ASP A 54 -3.24 -2.04 -5.73
N ILE A 55 -4.12 -2.41 -6.62
CA ILE A 55 -4.34 -3.83 -6.94
C ILE A 55 -3.26 -4.32 -7.90
N ARG A 56 -2.93 -3.52 -8.92
CA ARG A 56 -1.94 -3.91 -9.93
C ARG A 56 -0.60 -3.23 -9.69
N LEU A 57 0.43 -4.04 -9.56
CA LEU A 57 1.81 -3.59 -9.43
C LEU A 57 2.64 -4.05 -10.63
N GLN A 58 3.88 -3.56 -10.73
CA GLN A 58 4.73 -3.86 -11.88
C GLN A 58 5.04 -5.35 -12.04
N ASP A 59 5.03 -6.12 -10.95
CA ASP A 59 5.35 -7.55 -10.95
C ASP A 59 4.16 -8.45 -10.63
N GLY A 60 2.93 -7.92 -10.70
CA GLY A 60 1.73 -8.73 -10.51
C GLY A 60 0.65 -8.03 -9.72
N LEU A 61 -0.25 -8.80 -9.12
CA LEU A 61 -1.34 -8.29 -8.32
C LEU A 61 -0.94 -8.27 -6.84
N SER A 62 -1.32 -7.19 -6.15
CA SER A 62 -0.99 -7.04 -4.72
C SER A 62 -1.61 -8.15 -3.86
N PHE A 63 -2.67 -8.81 -4.33
CA PHE A 63 -3.26 -9.96 -3.64
C PHE A 63 -2.21 -11.05 -3.37
N ASP A 64 -1.20 -11.18 -4.22
CA ASP A 64 -0.14 -12.17 -4.04
C ASP A 64 0.72 -11.89 -2.81
N ILE A 65 0.84 -10.61 -2.40
CA ILE A 65 1.52 -10.25 -1.16
C ILE A 65 0.77 -10.88 0.02
N PHE A 66 -0.54 -10.70 0.04
CA PHE A 66 -1.39 -11.06 1.17
C PHE A 66 -1.67 -12.56 1.25
N ARG A 67 -1.38 -13.29 0.18
CA ARG A 67 -1.41 -14.76 0.19
C ARG A 67 -0.14 -15.36 0.77
N GLN A 68 0.99 -14.66 0.61
CA GLN A 68 2.30 -15.19 0.98
C GLN A 68 2.68 -14.91 2.42
N ILE A 69 2.18 -13.83 2.99
CA ILE A 69 2.53 -13.44 4.36
C ILE A 69 1.25 -13.10 5.12
N LYS A 70 1.28 -13.37 6.42
CA LYS A 70 0.17 -13.05 7.30
C LYS A 70 0.17 -11.56 7.60
N ILE A 71 -0.94 -10.90 7.29
CA ILE A 71 -1.13 -9.47 7.51
C ILE A 71 -2.27 -9.30 8.50
N VAL A 72 -2.03 -8.52 9.54
CA VAL A 72 -3.08 -8.18 10.51
C VAL A 72 -3.60 -6.76 10.33
N SER A 73 -2.88 -5.94 9.57
CA SER A 73 -3.28 -4.55 9.30
C SER A 73 -4.48 -4.50 8.38
N PRO A 74 -5.42 -3.58 8.58
CA PRO A 74 -6.44 -3.29 7.57
C PRO A 74 -5.81 -2.84 6.26
N ILE A 75 -6.45 -3.19 5.15
CA ILE A 75 -5.97 -2.87 3.81
C ILE A 75 -7.07 -2.10 3.09
N ILE A 76 -6.71 -0.93 2.57
CA ILE A 76 -7.59 -0.12 1.72
C ILE A 76 -7.02 -0.14 0.31
N PHE A 77 -7.80 -0.65 -0.64
CA PHE A 77 -7.39 -0.68 -2.04
C PHE A 77 -7.71 0.65 -2.71
N THR A 78 -6.76 1.17 -3.48
CA THR A 78 -6.81 2.52 -4.06
C THR A 78 -6.81 2.49 -5.59
N THR A 79 -7.24 1.39 -6.20
CA THR A 79 -7.18 1.24 -7.64
C THR A 79 -8.16 2.15 -8.37
N ALA A 80 -7.78 2.57 -9.57
CA ALA A 80 -8.63 3.30 -10.49
C ALA A 80 -9.26 2.41 -11.57
N TYR A 81 -9.02 1.09 -11.53
CA TYR A 81 -9.49 0.19 -12.57
C TYR A 81 -10.91 -0.28 -12.30
N ASP A 82 -11.84 0.04 -13.21
CA ASP A 82 -13.26 -0.31 -13.09
C ASP A 82 -13.50 -1.81 -13.01
N GLN A 83 -12.64 -2.60 -13.64
CA GLN A 83 -12.78 -4.06 -13.63
C GLN A 83 -12.69 -4.68 -12.24
N TYR A 84 -12.23 -3.93 -11.25
CA TYR A 84 -12.16 -4.37 -9.87
C TYR A 84 -13.22 -3.71 -8.99
N ALA A 85 -14.07 -2.86 -9.55
CA ALA A 85 -15.17 -2.24 -8.81
C ALA A 85 -16.27 -3.29 -8.57
N ILE A 86 -16.85 -3.23 -7.40
CA ILE A 86 -17.89 -4.17 -7.01
C ILE A 86 -19.19 -3.43 -6.80
#